data_a87a466a81ab90fafeec566322b9a134
#
_entry.id   a87a466a81ab90fafeec566322b9a134
#
_cell.length_a   1.000
_cell.length_b   1.000
_cell.length_c   1.000
_cell.angle_alpha   90.00
_cell.angle_beta   90.00
_cell.angle_gamma   90.00
#
_symmetry.space_group_name_H-M   'P 1'
#
loop_
_entity.id
_entity.type
_entity.pdbx_description
1 polymer ?
#
loop_
_entity_poly.entity_id
_entity_poly.type
_entity_poly.pdbx_seq_one_letter_code
_entity_poly.pdbx_strand_id
1 'polypeptide(L)'
;MWPRSAILKSIIIKSRLLLSLVTIIKARRVANMNQLQVIREDKQLRILLMQECDILFYDQLKEVEFSQYNEVYSLSPIAFAQDGSGGEYVILEDESIGFIGSEGQVGRVAESLDDLLTFLLHAGSISDFSCRLLYQNKDLLAKFCQGFINKARQNYQSKGEKWDKVRAGLAQELGLEFQPEKLQELAFNFYQSAIRTPLFTCKYGHGENEYICDSVLSDIVGLWLSELVGLTAEEIEAFASTKNNQM
;
A
#
# COMPACT_ATOMS: atom_id res chain seq x y z
N MET A 1 15.93 -19.29 41.10
CA MET A 1 16.64 -17.99 41.18
C MET A 1 17.28 -17.73 39.81
N TRP A 2 16.75 -16.83 38.96
CA TRP A 2 17.30 -16.56 37.62
C TRP A 2 18.61 -15.79 37.76
N PRO A 3 19.68 -16.11 37.00
CA PRO A 3 20.95 -15.43 37.15
C PRO A 3 20.84 -13.97 36.67
N ARG A 4 21.25 -13.03 37.52
CA ARG A 4 21.25 -11.58 37.25
C ARG A 4 21.85 -11.19 35.88
N SER A 5 22.80 -11.99 35.37
CA SER A 5 23.42 -11.77 34.06
C SER A 5 22.48 -11.97 32.87
N ALA A 6 21.48 -12.84 32.97
CA ALA A 6 20.49 -13.08 31.91
C ALA A 6 19.48 -11.92 31.79
N ILE A 7 19.09 -11.36 32.93
CA ILE A 7 18.19 -10.18 32.96
C ILE A 7 18.90 -8.95 32.36
N LEU A 8 20.17 -8.69 32.73
CA LEU A 8 20.93 -7.58 32.16
C LEU A 8 21.12 -7.72 30.63
N LYS A 9 21.44 -8.92 30.13
CA LYS A 9 21.57 -9.19 28.70
C LYS A 9 20.24 -8.91 27.97
N SER A 10 19.11 -9.34 28.53
CA SER A 10 17.77 -9.10 27.94
C SER A 10 17.44 -7.61 27.87
N ILE A 11 17.76 -6.84 28.90
CA ILE A 11 17.54 -5.37 28.95
C ILE A 11 18.40 -4.67 27.89
N ILE A 12 19.68 -5.05 27.77
CA ILE A 12 20.61 -4.45 26.79
C ILE A 12 20.15 -4.75 25.37
N ILE A 13 19.69 -5.98 25.08
CA ILE A 13 19.19 -6.35 23.76
C ILE A 13 17.92 -5.55 23.43
N LYS A 14 16.98 -5.46 24.36
CA LYS A 14 15.75 -4.67 24.18
C LYS A 14 16.04 -3.19 23.96
N SER A 15 16.98 -2.60 24.70
CA SER A 15 17.34 -1.19 24.53
C SER A 15 18.04 -0.92 23.19
N ARG A 16 18.90 -1.84 22.71
CA ARG A 16 19.53 -1.74 21.38
C ARG A 16 18.50 -1.87 20.25
N LEU A 17 17.54 -2.79 20.36
CA LEU A 17 16.45 -2.95 19.41
C LEU A 17 15.55 -1.68 19.37
N LEU A 18 15.25 -1.11 20.53
CA LEU A 18 14.46 0.12 20.62
C LEU A 18 15.20 1.31 19.98
N LEU A 19 16.51 1.46 20.24
CA LEU A 19 17.34 2.50 19.63
C LEU A 19 17.44 2.35 18.11
N SER A 20 17.57 1.13 17.60
CA SER A 20 17.60 0.87 16.15
C SER A 20 16.24 1.21 15.50
N LEU A 21 15.12 0.86 16.14
CA LEU A 21 13.79 1.17 15.66
C LEU A 21 13.54 2.68 15.59
N VAL A 22 13.89 3.43 16.64
CA VAL A 22 13.77 4.89 16.66
C VAL A 22 14.62 5.53 15.56
N THR A 23 15.80 4.99 15.28
CA THR A 23 16.68 5.49 14.22
C THR A 23 16.07 5.25 12.84
N ILE A 24 15.48 4.07 12.60
CA ILE A 24 14.80 3.72 11.34
C ILE A 24 13.59 4.64 11.12
N ILE A 25 12.76 4.83 12.13
CA ILE A 25 11.58 5.72 12.04
C ILE A 25 12.01 7.15 11.68
N LYS A 26 13.05 7.70 12.35
CA LYS A 26 13.56 9.03 12.03
C LYS A 26 14.11 9.14 10.60
N ALA A 27 14.82 8.13 10.12
CA ALA A 27 15.33 8.11 8.76
C ALA A 27 14.18 8.07 7.72
N ARG A 28 13.17 7.22 7.94
CA ARG A 28 11.96 7.16 7.10
C ARG A 28 11.24 8.50 7.06
N ARG A 29 11.07 9.15 8.21
CA ARG A 29 10.44 10.48 8.28
C ARG A 29 11.14 11.51 7.42
N VAL A 30 12.47 11.57 7.50
CA VAL A 30 13.26 12.50 6.67
C VAL A 30 13.09 12.17 5.20
N ALA A 31 13.15 10.90 4.81
CA ALA A 31 12.96 10.47 3.42
C ALA A 31 11.56 10.82 2.90
N ASN A 32 10.49 10.45 3.63
CA ASN A 32 9.11 10.77 3.27
C ASN A 32 8.92 12.29 3.08
N MET A 33 9.43 13.11 4.01
CA MET A 33 9.27 14.58 3.94
C MET A 33 10.03 15.18 2.77
N ASN A 34 11.24 14.70 2.46
CA ASN A 34 12.00 15.16 1.30
C ASN A 34 11.28 14.82 -0.01
N GLN A 35 10.77 13.60 -0.13
CA GLN A 35 10.01 13.16 -1.31
C GLN A 35 8.72 13.97 -1.49
N LEU A 36 7.97 14.20 -0.41
CA LEU A 36 6.78 15.06 -0.44
C LEU A 36 7.10 16.49 -0.89
N GLN A 37 8.23 17.04 -0.45
CA GLN A 37 8.64 18.38 -0.84
C GLN A 37 8.92 18.44 -2.34
N VAL A 38 9.69 17.51 -2.90
CA VAL A 38 9.98 17.43 -4.34
C VAL A 38 8.68 17.37 -5.16
N ILE A 39 7.74 16.51 -4.76
CA ILE A 39 6.46 16.36 -5.47
C ILE A 39 5.62 17.64 -5.39
N ARG A 40 5.58 18.30 -4.23
CA ARG A 40 4.78 19.54 -4.01
C ARG A 40 5.29 20.72 -4.81
N GLU A 41 6.60 20.83 -4.99
CA GLU A 41 7.25 21.90 -5.74
C GLU A 41 7.07 21.74 -7.26
N ASP A 42 6.82 20.52 -7.76
CA ASP A 42 6.62 20.24 -9.18
C ASP A 42 5.16 19.98 -9.52
N LYS A 43 4.50 21.02 -10.08
CA LYS A 43 3.10 20.92 -10.50
C LYS A 43 2.89 19.90 -11.63
N GLN A 44 3.84 19.78 -12.55
CA GLN A 44 3.72 18.84 -13.68
C GLN A 44 3.83 17.40 -13.19
N LEU A 45 4.76 17.13 -12.27
CA LEU A 45 4.92 15.84 -11.62
C LEU A 45 3.64 15.42 -10.89
N ARG A 46 3.01 16.34 -10.14
CA ARG A 46 1.72 16.06 -9.46
C ARG A 46 0.60 15.69 -10.44
N ILE A 47 0.51 16.37 -11.58
CA ILE A 47 -0.49 16.05 -12.62
C ILE A 47 -0.23 14.67 -13.19
N LEU A 48 1.01 14.32 -13.49
CA LEU A 48 1.39 13.01 -14.00
C LEU A 48 1.09 11.90 -12.97
N LEU A 49 1.40 12.12 -11.69
CA LEU A 49 1.09 11.17 -10.62
C LEU A 49 -0.41 10.95 -10.46
N MET A 50 -1.22 11.99 -10.58
CA MET A 50 -2.69 11.87 -10.57
C MET A 50 -3.18 11.05 -11.77
N GLN A 51 -2.65 11.30 -12.97
CA GLN A 51 -3.10 10.62 -14.19
C GLN A 51 -2.66 9.17 -14.28
N GLU A 52 -1.44 8.88 -13.83
CA GLU A 52 -0.77 7.61 -14.03
C GLU A 52 -0.85 6.68 -12.81
N CYS A 53 -0.95 7.24 -11.61
CA CYS A 53 -0.83 6.54 -10.34
C CYS A 53 -2.05 6.72 -9.43
N ASP A 54 -3.10 7.39 -9.92
CA ASP A 54 -4.33 7.67 -9.16
C ASP A 54 -4.04 8.26 -7.77
N ILE A 55 -3.08 9.21 -7.68
CA ILE A 55 -2.72 9.87 -6.43
C ILE A 55 -2.64 11.39 -6.60
N LEU A 56 -3.45 12.12 -5.86
CA LEU A 56 -3.52 13.58 -5.83
C LEU A 56 -2.96 14.12 -4.52
N PHE A 57 -1.77 14.70 -4.56
CA PHE A 57 -1.08 15.23 -3.39
C PHE A 57 -1.68 16.55 -2.89
N TYR A 58 -1.84 16.66 -1.59
CA TYR A 58 -2.22 17.91 -0.92
C TYR A 58 -1.02 18.87 -0.84
N ASP A 59 -1.31 20.19 -0.88
CA ASP A 59 -0.28 21.21 -0.74
C ASP A 59 0.37 21.18 0.67
N GLN A 60 -0.38 20.74 1.68
CA GLN A 60 0.08 20.60 3.07
C GLN A 60 -0.45 19.29 3.65
N LEU A 61 0.26 18.79 4.66
CA LEU A 61 -0.27 17.72 5.51
C LEU A 61 -1.51 18.23 6.24
N LYS A 62 -2.52 17.39 6.35
CA LYS A 62 -3.74 17.70 7.11
C LYS A 62 -4.09 16.57 8.08
N GLU A 63 -4.67 16.93 9.19
CA GLU A 63 -5.30 15.93 10.06
C GLU A 63 -6.44 15.25 9.32
N VAL A 64 -6.62 13.97 9.54
CA VAL A 64 -7.78 13.24 9.02
C VAL A 64 -9.01 13.77 9.75
N GLU A 65 -9.98 14.26 8.99
CA GLU A 65 -11.24 14.74 9.57
C GLU A 65 -12.03 13.54 10.08
N PHE A 66 -12.30 13.54 11.38
CA PHE A 66 -13.21 12.55 11.96
C PHE A 66 -14.63 12.87 11.53
N SER A 67 -15.33 11.84 11.05
CA SER A 67 -16.74 12.01 10.73
C SER A 67 -17.59 12.07 12.02
N GLN A 68 -18.89 12.25 11.84
CA GLN A 68 -19.87 12.21 12.95
C GLN A 68 -19.97 10.85 13.65
N TYR A 69 -19.21 9.84 13.22
CA TYR A 69 -19.29 8.46 13.74
C TYR A 69 -18.21 8.13 14.77
N ASN A 70 -17.46 9.12 15.26
CA ASN A 70 -16.41 8.95 16.28
C ASN A 70 -15.37 7.88 15.91
N GLU A 71 -14.76 8.02 14.75
CA GLU A 71 -13.69 7.13 14.32
C GLU A 71 -12.49 7.20 15.25
N VAL A 72 -11.98 6.01 15.61
CA VAL A 72 -10.77 5.85 16.41
C VAL A 72 -9.81 4.95 15.65
N TYR A 73 -8.72 5.53 15.21
CA TYR A 73 -7.65 4.82 14.50
C TYR A 73 -6.68 4.18 15.48
N SER A 74 -6.22 2.95 15.17
CA SER A 74 -5.23 2.21 15.98
C SER A 74 -3.82 2.81 15.95
N LEU A 75 -3.51 3.59 14.92
CA LEU A 75 -2.28 4.37 14.72
C LEU A 75 -2.68 5.77 14.26
N SER A 76 -1.98 6.80 14.74
CA SER A 76 -2.31 8.19 14.39
C SER A 76 -2.02 8.50 12.92
N PRO A 77 -3.04 8.83 12.09
CA PRO A 77 -2.86 9.14 10.69
C PRO A 77 -2.71 10.64 10.44
N ILE A 78 -1.87 11.03 9.47
CA ILE A 78 -1.78 12.39 8.92
C ILE A 78 -1.90 12.29 7.40
N ALA A 79 -2.92 12.90 6.81
CA ALA A 79 -3.19 12.81 5.38
C ALA A 79 -2.25 13.69 4.55
N PHE A 80 -1.77 13.14 3.42
CA PHE A 80 -0.88 13.84 2.50
C PHE A 80 -1.35 13.81 1.04
N ALA A 81 -2.24 12.89 0.68
CA ALA A 81 -2.78 12.74 -0.66
C ALA A 81 -4.15 12.04 -0.61
N GLN A 82 -4.84 12.02 -1.74
CA GLN A 82 -6.06 11.23 -1.94
C GLN A 82 -6.00 10.49 -3.27
N ASP A 83 -6.82 9.45 -3.42
CA ASP A 83 -7.07 8.80 -4.71
C ASP A 83 -8.24 9.49 -5.46
N GLY A 84 -8.53 9.02 -6.68
CA GLY A 84 -9.62 9.55 -7.50
C GLY A 84 -11.03 9.27 -6.94
N SER A 85 -11.18 8.35 -6.00
CA SER A 85 -12.44 8.02 -5.32
C SER A 85 -12.67 8.82 -4.04
N GLY A 86 -11.66 9.59 -3.60
CA GLY A 86 -11.70 10.40 -2.38
C GLY A 86 -11.19 9.67 -1.15
N GLY A 87 -10.59 8.49 -1.31
CA GLY A 87 -9.85 7.82 -0.23
C GLY A 87 -8.53 8.54 0.07
N GLU A 88 -8.11 8.57 1.32
CA GLU A 88 -6.94 9.32 1.78
C GLU A 88 -5.72 8.42 2.00
N TYR A 89 -4.58 8.81 1.43
CA TYR A 89 -3.27 8.28 1.81
C TYR A 89 -2.73 9.04 3.01
N VAL A 90 -2.31 8.31 4.05
CA VAL A 90 -1.89 8.87 5.32
C VAL A 90 -0.50 8.38 5.72
N ILE A 91 0.29 9.25 6.36
CA ILE A 91 1.51 8.85 7.08
C ILE A 91 1.10 8.44 8.49
N LEU A 92 1.51 7.25 8.91
CA LEU A 92 1.25 6.74 10.25
C LEU A 92 2.36 7.14 11.22
N GLU A 93 2.15 7.00 12.53
CA GLU A 93 3.12 7.37 13.56
C GLU A 93 4.45 6.61 13.49
N ASP A 94 4.46 5.44 12.84
CA ASP A 94 5.67 4.63 12.56
C ASP A 94 6.30 4.94 11.19
N GLU A 95 5.86 6.03 10.53
CA GLU A 95 6.30 6.53 9.22
C GLU A 95 5.96 5.60 8.05
N SER A 96 5.20 4.53 8.27
CA SER A 96 4.59 3.74 7.20
C SER A 96 3.39 4.46 6.60
N ILE A 97 2.93 4.00 5.45
CA ILE A 97 1.81 4.59 4.74
C ILE A 97 0.56 3.74 4.94
N GLY A 98 -0.52 4.41 5.36
CA GLY A 98 -1.86 3.86 5.44
C GLY A 98 -2.76 4.39 4.32
N PHE A 99 -3.90 3.76 4.17
CA PHE A 99 -4.99 4.20 3.31
C PHE A 99 -6.33 4.13 4.07
N ILE A 100 -7.13 5.16 3.91
CA ILE A 100 -8.49 5.28 4.43
C ILE A 100 -9.40 5.46 3.23
N GLY A 101 -10.08 4.40 2.82
CA GLY A 101 -10.94 4.41 1.64
C GLY A 101 -12.22 5.20 1.86
N SER A 102 -12.75 5.81 0.82
CA SER A 102 -14.01 6.57 0.83
C SER A 102 -15.24 5.71 1.21
N GLU A 103 -15.13 4.40 1.05
CA GLU A 103 -16.16 3.42 1.43
C GLU A 103 -15.88 2.74 2.78
N GLY A 104 -14.94 3.28 3.57
CA GLY A 104 -14.65 2.83 4.91
C GLY A 104 -13.59 1.72 5.05
N GLN A 105 -12.86 1.39 3.98
CA GLN A 105 -11.72 0.46 4.10
C GLN A 105 -10.53 1.16 4.76
N VAL A 106 -9.86 0.47 5.69
CA VAL A 106 -8.68 1.00 6.38
C VAL A 106 -7.57 -0.05 6.41
N GLY A 107 -6.34 0.37 6.13
CA GLY A 107 -5.19 -0.53 6.24
C GLY A 107 -3.88 0.14 5.88
N ARG A 108 -2.77 -0.49 6.29
CA ARG A 108 -1.44 -0.09 5.84
C ARG A 108 -1.25 -0.58 4.41
N VAL A 109 -0.58 0.24 3.58
CA VAL A 109 -0.39 -0.07 2.15
C VAL A 109 1.07 -0.08 1.72
N ALA A 110 1.97 0.53 2.51
CA ALA A 110 3.41 0.51 2.24
C ALA A 110 4.23 0.80 3.51
N GLU A 111 5.51 0.48 3.50
CA GLU A 111 6.43 0.74 4.61
C GLU A 111 7.03 2.16 4.57
N SER A 112 7.03 2.82 3.40
CA SER A 112 7.50 4.18 3.17
C SER A 112 6.76 4.82 1.99
N LEU A 113 6.93 6.13 1.80
CA LEU A 113 6.39 6.82 0.63
C LEU A 113 7.04 6.33 -0.67
N ASP A 114 8.33 6.04 -0.66
CA ASP A 114 9.04 5.49 -1.83
C ASP A 114 8.48 4.11 -2.22
N ASP A 115 8.17 3.25 -1.24
CA ASP A 115 7.55 1.95 -1.50
C ASP A 115 6.15 2.11 -2.09
N LEU A 116 5.33 3.04 -1.55
CA LEU A 116 4.02 3.35 -2.12
C LEU A 116 4.14 3.82 -3.57
N LEU A 117 4.99 4.83 -3.82
CA LEU A 117 5.16 5.39 -5.16
C LEU A 117 5.70 4.37 -6.14
N THR A 118 6.68 3.55 -5.71
CA THR A 118 7.20 2.45 -6.53
C THR A 118 6.08 1.46 -6.86
N PHE A 119 5.23 1.10 -5.90
CA PHE A 119 4.09 0.22 -6.17
C PHE A 119 3.10 0.87 -7.14
N LEU A 120 2.70 2.12 -6.91
CA LEU A 120 1.75 2.83 -7.77
C LEU A 120 2.28 3.05 -9.20
N LEU A 121 3.59 3.28 -9.38
CA LEU A 121 4.23 3.31 -10.69
C LEU A 121 4.02 2.02 -11.49
N HIS A 122 3.94 0.87 -10.82
CA HIS A 122 3.75 -0.44 -11.44
C HIS A 122 2.27 -0.83 -11.53
N ALA A 123 1.50 -0.55 -10.48
CA ALA A 123 0.11 -0.97 -10.31
C ALA A 123 -0.92 0.06 -10.82
N GLY A 124 -0.56 1.35 -10.84
CA GLY A 124 -1.48 2.45 -11.15
C GLY A 124 -2.40 2.82 -9.99
N SER A 125 -2.91 1.85 -9.26
CA SER A 125 -3.84 2.02 -8.13
C SER A 125 -3.66 0.87 -7.13
N ILE A 126 -4.02 1.05 -5.86
CA ILE A 126 -4.03 -0.03 -4.86
C ILE A 126 -5.27 -0.92 -4.99
N SER A 127 -6.37 -0.41 -5.50
CA SER A 127 -7.67 -1.08 -5.53
C SER A 127 -7.65 -2.37 -6.35
N ASP A 128 -6.95 -2.40 -7.48
CA ASP A 128 -6.83 -3.56 -8.34
C ASP A 128 -6.09 -4.74 -7.67
N PHE A 129 -5.33 -4.47 -6.62
CA PHE A 129 -4.52 -5.42 -5.86
C PHE A 129 -5.12 -5.75 -4.49
N SER A 130 -6.32 -5.29 -4.18
CA SER A 130 -6.95 -5.49 -2.86
C SER A 130 -7.50 -6.89 -2.61
N CYS A 131 -7.63 -7.77 -3.64
CA CYS A 131 -8.14 -9.12 -3.45
C CYS A 131 -7.15 -10.02 -2.71
N ARG A 132 -7.48 -10.43 -1.48
CA ARG A 132 -6.64 -11.25 -0.61
C ARG A 132 -6.32 -12.62 -1.19
N LEU A 133 -7.23 -13.20 -1.99
CA LEU A 133 -7.05 -14.52 -2.59
C LEU A 133 -5.83 -14.58 -3.52
N LEU A 134 -5.46 -13.47 -4.17
CA LEU A 134 -4.26 -13.39 -5.00
C LEU A 134 -2.99 -13.80 -4.25
N TYR A 135 -2.92 -13.49 -2.95
CA TYR A 135 -1.73 -13.69 -2.11
C TYR A 135 -1.68 -15.05 -1.44
N GLN A 136 -2.72 -15.86 -1.57
CA GLN A 136 -2.75 -17.22 -1.04
C GLN A 136 -2.03 -18.24 -1.95
N ASN A 137 -1.81 -17.88 -3.22
CA ASN A 137 -1.15 -18.73 -4.21
C ASN A 137 -0.21 -17.91 -5.10
N LYS A 138 1.09 -18.25 -5.06
CA LYS A 138 2.14 -17.53 -5.80
C LYS A 138 1.93 -17.53 -7.31
N ASP A 139 1.45 -18.65 -7.86
CA ASP A 139 1.23 -18.78 -9.30
C ASP A 139 0.00 -17.97 -9.75
N LEU A 140 -1.02 -17.86 -8.90
CA LEU A 140 -2.18 -17.00 -9.14
C LEU A 140 -1.75 -15.53 -9.18
N LEU A 141 -0.96 -15.08 -8.20
CA LEU A 141 -0.42 -13.72 -8.16
C LEU A 141 0.45 -13.44 -9.39
N ALA A 142 1.33 -14.37 -9.77
CA ALA A 142 2.17 -14.23 -10.97
C ALA A 142 1.33 -14.08 -12.24
N LYS A 143 0.30 -14.93 -12.39
CA LYS A 143 -0.61 -14.89 -13.54
C LYS A 143 -1.39 -13.58 -13.61
N PHE A 144 -1.89 -13.10 -12.47
CA PHE A 144 -2.56 -11.81 -12.37
C PHE A 144 -1.64 -10.66 -12.77
N CYS A 145 -0.44 -10.56 -12.18
CA CYS A 145 0.53 -9.50 -12.50
C CYS A 145 0.92 -9.51 -13.99
N GLN A 146 1.12 -10.68 -14.58
CA GLN A 146 1.43 -10.78 -16.01
C GLN A 146 0.24 -10.32 -16.87
N GLY A 147 -0.99 -10.72 -16.53
CA GLY A 147 -2.21 -10.27 -17.20
C GLY A 147 -2.37 -8.74 -17.11
N PHE A 148 -2.13 -8.18 -15.93
CA PHE A 148 -2.17 -6.73 -15.67
C PHE A 148 -1.18 -5.96 -16.55
N ILE A 149 0.10 -6.37 -16.59
CA ILE A 149 1.14 -5.73 -17.42
C ILE A 149 0.75 -5.76 -18.89
N ASN A 150 0.28 -6.93 -19.38
CA ASN A 150 -0.13 -7.08 -20.77
C ASN A 150 -1.31 -6.14 -21.11
N LYS A 151 -2.30 -6.05 -20.23
CA LYS A 151 -3.46 -5.17 -20.40
C LYS A 151 -3.06 -3.70 -20.38
N ALA A 152 -2.19 -3.31 -19.45
CA ALA A 152 -1.65 -1.95 -19.37
C ALA A 152 -0.93 -1.56 -20.68
N ARG A 153 -0.03 -2.40 -21.18
CA ARG A 153 0.67 -2.20 -22.46
C ARG A 153 -0.30 -2.07 -23.64
N GLN A 154 -1.33 -2.92 -23.72
CA GLN A 154 -2.35 -2.84 -24.78
C GLN A 154 -3.14 -1.53 -24.72
N ASN A 155 -3.54 -1.09 -23.51
CA ASN A 155 -4.29 0.15 -23.32
C ASN A 155 -3.49 1.37 -23.78
N TYR A 156 -2.18 1.43 -23.48
CA TYR A 156 -1.29 2.53 -23.92
C TYR A 156 -1.04 2.48 -25.41
N GLN A 157 -0.82 1.30 -25.98
CA GLN A 157 -0.63 1.13 -27.42
C GLN A 157 -1.84 1.62 -28.22
N SER A 158 -3.06 1.43 -27.72
CA SER A 158 -4.27 1.95 -28.36
C SER A 158 -4.33 3.48 -28.42
N LYS A 159 -3.61 4.17 -27.53
CA LYS A 159 -3.45 5.63 -27.49
C LYS A 159 -2.21 6.12 -28.25
N GLY A 160 -1.44 5.25 -28.88
CA GLY A 160 -0.18 5.57 -29.57
C GLY A 160 1.02 5.75 -28.64
N GLU A 161 0.92 5.32 -27.39
CA GLU A 161 1.94 5.45 -26.35
C GLU A 161 2.53 4.11 -25.94
N LYS A 162 3.63 4.14 -25.20
CA LYS A 162 4.25 2.95 -24.60
C LYS A 162 4.23 3.07 -23.09
N TRP A 163 3.44 2.22 -22.44
CA TRP A 163 3.31 2.18 -20.99
C TRP A 163 4.65 2.14 -20.27
N ASP A 164 5.55 1.23 -20.67
CA ASP A 164 6.88 1.09 -20.07
C ASP A 164 7.69 2.40 -20.15
N LYS A 165 7.58 3.15 -21.26
CA LYS A 165 8.31 4.41 -21.43
C LYS A 165 7.74 5.53 -20.55
N VAL A 166 6.41 5.63 -20.45
CA VAL A 166 5.75 6.63 -19.62
C VAL A 166 6.09 6.40 -18.14
N ARG A 167 5.98 5.15 -17.68
CA ARG A 167 6.27 4.79 -16.29
C ARG A 167 7.75 4.92 -15.93
N ALA A 168 8.66 4.54 -16.83
CA ALA A 168 10.09 4.72 -16.60
C ALA A 168 10.47 6.21 -16.54
N GLY A 169 9.86 7.07 -17.37
CA GLY A 169 10.08 8.52 -17.31
C GLY A 169 9.63 9.10 -15.97
N LEU A 170 8.43 8.75 -15.51
CA LEU A 170 7.91 9.20 -14.22
C LEU A 170 8.74 8.68 -13.03
N ALA A 171 9.21 7.44 -13.10
CA ALA A 171 10.11 6.87 -12.08
C ALA A 171 11.41 7.65 -12.00
N GLN A 172 12.00 8.02 -13.15
CA GLN A 172 13.24 8.82 -13.22
C GLN A 172 13.07 10.19 -12.53
N GLU A 173 11.94 10.88 -12.75
CA GLU A 173 11.66 12.17 -12.11
C GLU A 173 11.53 12.05 -10.58
N LEU A 174 11.04 10.90 -10.09
CA LEU A 174 10.95 10.58 -8.66
C LEU A 174 12.25 10.04 -8.05
N GLY A 175 13.28 9.76 -8.86
CA GLY A 175 14.49 9.08 -8.40
C GLY A 175 14.27 7.61 -8.03
N LEU A 176 13.21 6.99 -8.58
CA LEU A 176 12.82 5.60 -8.36
C LEU A 176 13.13 4.71 -9.57
N GLU A 177 13.06 3.40 -9.39
CA GLU A 177 13.22 2.43 -10.47
C GLU A 177 11.85 1.91 -10.95
N PHE A 178 11.75 1.68 -12.26
CA PHE A 178 10.61 1.01 -12.89
C PHE A 178 11.08 -0.23 -13.63
N GLN A 179 10.65 -1.40 -13.16
CA GLN A 179 10.95 -2.72 -13.72
C GLN A 179 9.65 -3.54 -13.68
N PRO A 180 8.90 -3.64 -14.80
CA PRO A 180 7.58 -4.29 -14.82
C PRO A 180 7.56 -5.69 -14.21
N GLU A 181 8.64 -6.46 -14.36
CA GLU A 181 8.79 -7.80 -13.79
C GLU A 181 8.80 -7.85 -12.26
N LYS A 182 9.05 -6.72 -11.59
CA LYS A 182 8.98 -6.61 -10.12
C LYS A 182 7.55 -6.46 -9.58
N LEU A 183 6.53 -6.30 -10.44
CA LEU A 183 5.15 -6.07 -9.98
C LEU A 183 4.67 -7.15 -8.99
N GLN A 184 5.02 -8.42 -9.21
CA GLN A 184 4.64 -9.50 -8.29
C GLN A 184 5.26 -9.33 -6.89
N GLU A 185 6.53 -8.96 -6.82
CA GLU A 185 7.22 -8.69 -5.55
C GLU A 185 6.62 -7.47 -4.85
N LEU A 186 6.37 -6.39 -5.59
CA LEU A 186 5.78 -5.16 -5.07
C LEU A 186 4.35 -5.38 -4.56
N ALA A 187 3.54 -6.15 -5.29
CA ALA A 187 2.21 -6.54 -4.84
C ALA A 187 2.27 -7.38 -3.55
N PHE A 188 3.24 -8.29 -3.44
CA PHE A 188 3.44 -9.06 -2.22
C PHE A 188 3.88 -8.18 -1.05
N ASN A 189 4.74 -7.17 -1.27
CA ASN A 189 5.13 -6.18 -0.26
C ASN A 189 3.93 -5.34 0.22
N PHE A 190 3.04 -4.92 -0.69
CA PHE A 190 1.76 -4.30 -0.33
C PHE A 190 0.94 -5.20 0.61
N TYR A 191 0.76 -6.47 0.26
CA TYR A 191 0.06 -7.44 1.09
C TYR A 191 0.73 -7.60 2.47
N GLN A 192 2.06 -7.73 2.53
CA GLN A 192 2.81 -7.85 3.79
C GLN A 192 2.64 -6.61 4.68
N SER A 193 2.63 -5.43 4.10
CA SER A 193 2.34 -4.18 4.82
C SER A 193 0.92 -4.18 5.38
N ALA A 194 -0.07 -4.65 4.61
CA ALA A 194 -1.47 -4.67 5.03
C ALA A 194 -1.75 -5.63 6.20
N ILE A 195 -0.99 -6.73 6.32
CA ILE A 195 -1.14 -7.71 7.41
C ILE A 195 -0.12 -7.53 8.54
N ARG A 196 0.80 -6.56 8.44
CA ARG A 196 1.83 -6.31 9.46
C ARG A 196 1.22 -5.80 10.77
N THR A 197 1.62 -6.40 11.90
CA THR A 197 1.22 -5.97 13.24
C THR A 197 2.14 -4.86 13.79
N PRO A 198 1.60 -3.86 14.53
CA PRO A 198 0.17 -3.65 14.78
C PRO A 198 -0.57 -3.28 13.49
N LEU A 199 -1.78 -3.83 13.31
CA LEU A 199 -2.61 -3.49 12.15
C LEU A 199 -3.04 -2.02 12.22
N PHE A 200 -3.10 -1.36 11.06
CA PHE A 200 -3.79 -0.08 10.96
C PHE A 200 -5.28 -0.35 10.72
N THR A 201 -6.10 -0.03 11.69
CA THR A 201 -7.55 -0.26 11.70
C THR A 201 -8.27 0.97 12.22
N CYS A 202 -9.57 1.06 11.95
CA CYS A 202 -10.45 2.08 12.50
C CYS A 202 -11.64 1.42 13.17
N LYS A 203 -12.05 1.94 14.32
CA LYS A 203 -13.29 1.67 14.97
C LYS A 203 -14.18 2.89 14.90
N TYR A 204 -15.49 2.68 14.77
CA TYR A 204 -16.47 3.76 14.73
C TYR A 204 -17.77 3.35 15.40
N GLY A 205 -18.59 4.33 15.80
CA GLY A 205 -19.88 4.10 16.46
C GLY A 205 -19.94 4.64 17.88
N HIS A 206 -20.99 4.29 18.61
CA HIS A 206 -21.27 4.76 19.97
C HIS A 206 -21.65 3.63 20.92
N GLY A 207 -20.98 3.54 22.06
CA GLY A 207 -21.35 2.64 23.16
C GLY A 207 -21.31 1.17 22.76
N GLU A 208 -22.44 0.47 22.89
CA GLU A 208 -22.55 -0.97 22.56
C GLU A 208 -22.55 -1.26 21.03
N ASN A 209 -22.66 -0.22 20.18
CA ASN A 209 -22.67 -0.33 18.73
C ASN A 209 -21.32 0.14 18.16
N GLU A 210 -20.22 -0.45 18.60
CA GLU A 210 -18.89 -0.23 18.04
C GLU A 210 -18.66 -1.20 16.88
N TYR A 211 -18.21 -0.68 15.73
CA TYR A 211 -17.89 -1.43 14.52
C TYR A 211 -16.42 -1.23 14.16
N ILE A 212 -15.86 -2.19 13.45
CA ILE A 212 -14.50 -2.10 12.89
C ILE A 212 -14.64 -1.89 11.38
N CYS A 213 -13.92 -0.90 10.85
CA CYS A 213 -13.84 -0.67 9.42
C CYS A 213 -13.29 -1.89 8.67
N ASP A 214 -13.71 -2.08 7.44
CA ASP A 214 -13.19 -3.13 6.59
C ASP A 214 -11.68 -2.96 6.32
N SER A 215 -11.01 -4.05 6.05
CA SER A 215 -9.60 -4.03 5.63
C SER A 215 -9.48 -3.50 4.19
N VAL A 216 -8.35 -2.88 3.86
CA VAL A 216 -7.96 -2.60 2.47
C VAL A 216 -7.82 -3.89 1.63
N LEU A 217 -7.72 -5.05 2.29
CA LEU A 217 -7.75 -6.36 1.62
C LEU A 217 -9.17 -6.95 1.71
N SER A 218 -9.75 -7.21 0.55
CA SER A 218 -11.08 -7.81 0.37
C SER A 218 -10.97 -9.27 -0.06
N ASP A 219 -11.96 -10.09 0.29
CA ASP A 219 -12.08 -11.46 -0.20
C ASP A 219 -12.96 -11.55 -1.48
N ILE A 220 -13.40 -10.40 -2.01
CA ILE A 220 -14.26 -10.33 -3.19
C ILE A 220 -13.41 -10.49 -4.45
N VAL A 221 -13.79 -11.45 -5.30
CA VAL A 221 -13.24 -11.61 -6.64
C VAL A 221 -14.00 -10.71 -7.61
N GLY A 222 -13.35 -9.63 -8.04
CA GLY A 222 -13.92 -8.75 -9.06
C GLY A 222 -13.86 -9.34 -10.48
N LEU A 223 -14.75 -8.92 -11.36
CA LEU A 223 -14.74 -9.30 -12.78
C LEU A 223 -13.40 -9.00 -13.46
N TRP A 224 -12.82 -7.86 -13.15
CA TRP A 224 -11.50 -7.44 -13.62
C TRP A 224 -10.40 -8.48 -13.35
N LEU A 225 -10.35 -9.01 -12.11
CA LEU A 225 -9.40 -10.05 -11.74
C LEU A 225 -9.62 -11.31 -12.56
N SER A 226 -10.89 -11.76 -12.68
CA SER A 226 -11.27 -12.93 -13.49
C SER A 226 -10.85 -12.79 -14.96
N GLU A 227 -11.05 -11.62 -15.55
CA GLU A 227 -10.61 -11.32 -16.92
C GLU A 227 -9.09 -11.40 -17.10
N LEU A 228 -8.33 -10.82 -16.15
CA LEU A 228 -6.86 -10.81 -16.22
C LEU A 228 -6.24 -12.19 -16.09
N VAL A 229 -6.80 -13.04 -15.23
CA VAL A 229 -6.27 -14.39 -15.04
C VAL A 229 -6.91 -15.44 -15.97
N GLY A 230 -8.04 -15.10 -16.62
CA GLY A 230 -8.79 -16.00 -17.49
C GLY A 230 -9.40 -17.19 -16.74
N LEU A 231 -9.89 -16.94 -15.50
CA LEU A 231 -10.54 -17.92 -14.60
C LEU A 231 -11.84 -17.33 -14.08
N THR A 232 -12.82 -18.19 -13.77
CA THR A 232 -14.04 -17.78 -13.05
C THR A 232 -13.73 -17.50 -11.57
N ALA A 233 -14.66 -16.86 -10.84
CA ALA A 233 -14.49 -16.61 -9.42
C ALA A 233 -14.33 -17.93 -8.63
N GLU A 234 -15.12 -18.94 -8.93
CA GLU A 234 -15.06 -20.26 -8.29
C GLU A 234 -13.72 -20.97 -8.57
N GLU A 235 -13.18 -20.84 -9.79
CA GLU A 235 -11.87 -21.38 -10.15
C GLU A 235 -10.74 -20.64 -9.41
N ILE A 236 -10.85 -19.31 -9.22
CA ILE A 236 -9.89 -18.51 -8.47
C ILE A 236 -9.89 -18.93 -6.99
N GLU A 237 -11.06 -19.08 -6.38
CA GLU A 237 -11.21 -19.54 -5.00
C GLU A 237 -10.63 -20.96 -4.82
N ALA A 238 -10.93 -21.87 -5.73
CA ALA A 238 -10.39 -23.21 -5.72
C ALA A 238 -8.86 -23.22 -5.90
N PHE A 239 -8.33 -22.37 -6.79
CA PHE A 239 -6.89 -22.24 -7.05
C PHE A 239 -6.17 -21.64 -5.83
N ALA A 240 -6.73 -20.62 -5.21
CA ALA A 240 -6.20 -20.02 -3.98
C ALA A 240 -6.17 -21.03 -2.82
N SER A 241 -7.16 -21.91 -2.73
CA SER A 241 -7.27 -22.95 -1.69
C SER A 241 -6.25 -24.09 -1.87
N THR A 242 -5.72 -24.30 -3.08
CA THR A 242 -4.63 -25.26 -3.32
C THR A 242 -3.34 -24.70 -2.71
N LYS A 243 -3.11 -25.00 -1.43
CA LYS A 243 -1.93 -24.55 -0.67
C LYS A 243 -0.64 -25.00 -1.35
N ASN A 244 -0.01 -24.10 -2.10
CA ASN A 244 1.42 -24.21 -2.32
C ASN A 244 2.12 -23.76 -1.02
N ASN A 245 2.58 -24.72 -0.22
CA ASN A 245 3.25 -24.53 1.09
C ASN A 245 4.64 -23.86 0.97
N GLN A 246 4.86 -22.94 0.04
CA GLN A 246 6.13 -22.23 -0.18
C GLN A 246 5.89 -20.76 -0.55
N MET A 247 5.50 -19.97 0.44
CA MET A 247 5.80 -18.53 0.47
C MET A 247 6.53 -18.18 1.74
#